data_778360394d7af5aebcad5e96f38f94ed
#
_entry.id   778360394d7af5aebcad5e96f38f94ed
#
_cell.length_a   1.000
_cell.length_b   1.000
_cell.length_c   1.000
_cell.angle_alpha   90.00
_cell.angle_beta   90.00
_cell.angle_gamma   90.00
#
_symmetry.space_group_name_H-M   'P 1'
#
loop_
_entity.id
_entity.type
_entity.pdbx_description
1 polymer ?
#
loop_
_entity_poly.entity_id
_entity_poly.type
_entity_poly.pdbx_seq_one_letter_code
_entity_poly.pdbx_strand_id
1 'polypeptide(L)'
;MSHLHDLQEQGPLQAKLRYLLETLQNKYPEVQRLAVALYDHGSDWVKTFVAVEDKDNSLPYYHAQLKDTTWLKAVADSQAPRVIADFAVLQDSHKVHVQALLDAGYRSSYTLPMCVNGYFFGFVFFNARQVGVFDGALLGELDMLGHLASLIVYNERANVRTLLATLKSAMNMTHARDPETGNHLERMSRYARLIAQGLAAEEGLDDSFVEHVYLFAPLHDLGKITIPDRVLLKPGQLTAEEQVIMREHSRAGLELVDQLLENFGLGGVGQVSLLRNVILHHHELVDGSGYPDGLVGDAIPLESRIVTVADVFDALTSERPYKQAWSNEQAFTWMFEQAGVKFDRRCVESLLARADEVEHIQRCFCENAYG
;
A
#
# COMPACT_ATOMS: atom_id res chain seq x y z
N MET A 1 13.53 -30.14 12.85
CA MET A 1 12.14 -30.41 12.39
C MET A 1 11.19 -29.20 12.53
N SER A 2 11.68 -28.00 12.84
CA SER A 2 10.79 -26.85 13.10
C SER A 2 10.67 -25.84 11.92
N HIS A 3 11.46 -25.97 10.88
CA HIS A 3 11.64 -24.91 9.89
C HIS A 3 10.63 -24.88 8.73
N LEU A 4 9.91 -25.96 8.47
CA LEU A 4 8.79 -25.98 7.48
C LEU A 4 7.55 -25.25 8.03
N HIS A 5 7.45 -25.10 9.34
CA HIS A 5 6.36 -24.42 10.01
C HIS A 5 6.37 -22.92 9.68
N ASP A 6 7.56 -22.32 9.63
CA ASP A 6 7.73 -20.88 9.37
C ASP A 6 7.26 -20.45 7.95
N LEU A 7 7.34 -21.38 6.96
CA LEU A 7 6.77 -21.14 5.62
C LEU A 7 5.26 -21.41 5.55
N GLN A 8 4.73 -22.23 6.46
CA GLN A 8 3.32 -22.61 6.50
C GLN A 8 2.50 -21.66 7.40
N GLU A 9 3.13 -20.99 8.36
CA GLU A 9 2.45 -19.99 9.15
C GLU A 9 2.09 -18.76 8.33
N GLN A 10 0.97 -18.15 8.68
CA GLN A 10 0.50 -16.88 8.11
C GLN A 10 1.37 -15.71 8.64
N GLY A 11 2.67 -15.78 8.37
CA GLY A 11 3.63 -14.75 8.76
C GLY A 11 3.81 -13.69 7.68
N PRO A 12 4.40 -12.52 8.02
CA PRO A 12 4.67 -11.46 7.07
C PRO A 12 5.61 -11.95 5.96
N LEU A 13 5.41 -11.44 4.75
CA LEU A 13 6.20 -11.79 3.55
C LEU A 13 7.71 -11.70 3.81
N GLN A 14 8.15 -10.66 4.54
CA GLN A 14 9.55 -10.46 4.88
C GLN A 14 10.14 -11.65 5.68
N ALA A 15 9.36 -12.23 6.61
CA ALA A 15 9.80 -13.38 7.39
C ALA A 15 9.97 -14.63 6.50
N LYS A 16 9.04 -14.85 5.56
CA LYS A 16 9.12 -15.96 4.60
C LYS A 16 10.36 -15.83 3.69
N LEU A 17 10.63 -14.63 3.18
CA LEU A 17 11.81 -14.39 2.34
C LEU A 17 13.11 -14.47 3.14
N ARG A 18 13.13 -14.03 4.41
CA ARG A 18 14.27 -14.19 5.31
C ARG A 18 14.59 -15.67 5.53
N TYR A 19 13.58 -16.50 5.76
CA TYR A 19 13.76 -17.93 5.89
C TYR A 19 14.39 -18.58 4.63
N LEU A 20 13.96 -18.14 3.43
CA LEU A 20 14.56 -18.61 2.17
C LEU A 20 16.04 -18.21 2.08
N LEU A 21 16.38 -16.97 2.45
CA LEU A 21 17.77 -16.51 2.46
C LEU A 21 18.61 -17.28 3.47
N GLU A 22 18.15 -17.46 4.71
CA GLU A 22 18.86 -18.22 5.75
C GLU A 22 19.07 -19.69 5.34
N THR A 23 18.06 -20.29 4.71
CA THR A 23 18.18 -21.66 4.18
C THR A 23 19.26 -21.75 3.10
N LEU A 24 19.33 -20.77 2.22
CA LEU A 24 20.38 -20.66 1.19
C LEU A 24 21.76 -20.49 1.81
N GLN A 25 21.87 -19.60 2.81
CA GLN A 25 23.13 -19.26 3.48
C GLN A 25 23.75 -20.39 4.29
N ASN A 26 22.97 -21.36 4.72
CA ASN A 26 23.50 -22.57 5.35
C ASN A 26 24.48 -23.33 4.44
N LYS A 27 24.33 -23.17 3.11
CA LYS A 27 25.17 -23.84 2.11
C LYS A 27 26.05 -22.84 1.33
N TYR A 28 25.53 -21.64 1.12
CA TYR A 28 26.16 -20.57 0.33
C TYR A 28 26.16 -19.25 1.13
N PRO A 29 27.01 -19.15 2.16
CA PRO A 29 27.06 -17.96 3.04
C PRO A 29 27.49 -16.68 2.32
N GLU A 30 28.05 -16.80 1.11
CA GLU A 30 28.42 -15.70 0.24
C GLU A 30 27.23 -14.96 -0.38
N VAL A 31 26.02 -15.48 -0.33
CA VAL A 31 24.80 -14.78 -0.77
C VAL A 31 24.21 -14.05 0.43
N GLN A 32 24.38 -12.72 0.51
CA GLN A 32 24.03 -11.94 1.70
C GLN A 32 22.69 -11.21 1.60
N ARG A 33 22.08 -11.13 0.41
CA ARG A 33 20.84 -10.38 0.22
C ARG A 33 19.92 -11.09 -0.77
N LEU A 34 18.62 -11.13 -0.42
CA LEU A 34 17.53 -11.46 -1.31
C LEU A 34 16.59 -10.25 -1.37
N ALA A 35 16.30 -9.75 -2.55
CA ALA A 35 15.37 -8.64 -2.73
C ALA A 35 14.37 -8.92 -3.84
N VAL A 36 13.20 -8.33 -3.70
CA VAL A 36 12.10 -8.40 -4.67
C VAL A 36 11.76 -7.00 -5.13
N ALA A 37 11.67 -6.80 -6.44
CA ALA A 37 11.10 -5.60 -7.02
C ALA A 37 9.89 -5.95 -7.87
N LEU A 38 8.82 -5.18 -7.71
CA LEU A 38 7.58 -5.34 -8.47
C LEU A 38 7.59 -4.43 -9.70
N TYR A 39 7.01 -4.93 -10.78
CA TYR A 39 6.79 -4.18 -12.00
C TYR A 39 5.32 -3.81 -12.15
N ASP A 40 5.06 -2.55 -12.42
CA ASP A 40 3.74 -2.04 -12.73
C ASP A 40 3.60 -1.78 -14.23
N HIS A 41 2.79 -2.62 -14.89
CA HIS A 41 2.51 -2.53 -16.33
C HIS A 41 1.82 -1.23 -16.76
N GLY A 42 1.07 -0.58 -15.86
CA GLY A 42 0.33 0.64 -16.18
C GLY A 42 1.23 1.87 -16.25
N SER A 43 2.27 1.91 -15.43
CA SER A 43 3.16 3.07 -15.29
C SER A 43 4.59 2.83 -15.77
N ASP A 44 4.94 1.60 -16.17
CA ASP A 44 6.30 1.16 -16.53
C ASP A 44 7.32 1.30 -15.39
N TRP A 45 6.88 1.34 -14.13
CA TRP A 45 7.75 1.46 -12.98
C TRP A 45 8.13 0.10 -12.38
N VAL A 46 9.41 -0.02 -12.03
CA VAL A 46 9.95 -1.08 -11.16
C VAL A 46 10.23 -0.48 -9.80
N LYS A 47 9.66 -1.05 -8.75
CA LYS A 47 9.82 -0.58 -7.36
C LYS A 47 10.31 -1.71 -6.48
N THR A 48 11.31 -1.46 -5.62
CA THR A 48 11.67 -2.42 -4.56
C THR A 48 10.47 -2.61 -3.65
N PHE A 49 10.08 -3.86 -3.46
CA PHE A 49 8.91 -4.23 -2.66
C PHE A 49 9.33 -4.72 -1.27
N VAL A 50 10.33 -5.60 -1.23
CA VAL A 50 10.86 -6.14 0.02
C VAL A 50 12.31 -6.59 -0.19
N ALA A 51 13.14 -6.40 0.83
CA ALA A 51 14.51 -6.90 0.86
C ALA A 51 14.82 -7.52 2.23
N VAL A 52 15.61 -8.58 2.23
CA VAL A 52 16.15 -9.23 3.43
C VAL A 52 17.66 -9.37 3.27
N GLU A 53 18.41 -9.01 4.30
CA GLU A 53 19.88 -8.94 4.34
C GLU A 53 20.41 -9.39 5.69
N ASP A 54 21.71 -9.73 5.73
CA ASP A 54 22.40 -10.16 6.96
C ASP A 54 22.66 -9.03 7.99
N LYS A 55 22.67 -7.77 7.55
CA LYS A 55 22.99 -6.60 8.38
C LYS A 55 21.96 -5.50 8.15
N ASP A 56 21.70 -4.71 9.19
CA ASP A 56 20.80 -3.54 9.20
C ASP A 56 21.27 -2.37 8.31
N ASN A 57 21.78 -2.66 7.15
CA ASN A 57 22.18 -1.66 6.15
C ASN A 57 21.12 -1.66 5.04
N SER A 58 19.92 -1.18 5.37
CA SER A 58 18.81 -1.10 4.41
C SER A 58 19.19 -0.17 3.27
N LEU A 59 19.33 -0.75 2.08
CA LEU A 59 19.40 0.06 0.85
C LEU A 59 18.11 0.88 0.74
N PRO A 60 18.18 2.15 0.36
CA PRO A 60 17.00 2.96 0.15
C PRO A 60 16.08 2.28 -0.89
N TYR A 61 14.79 2.36 -0.68
CA TYR A 61 13.82 1.85 -1.64
C TYR A 61 14.07 2.49 -3.00
N TYR A 62 14.32 1.63 -4.00
CA TYR A 62 14.63 2.05 -5.35
C TYR A 62 13.41 1.95 -6.25
N HIS A 63 13.19 2.97 -7.06
CA HIS A 63 12.20 2.95 -8.12
C HIS A 63 12.81 3.52 -9.41
N ALA A 64 12.49 2.91 -10.55
CA ALA A 64 12.90 3.37 -11.87
C ALA A 64 11.90 2.91 -12.92
N GLN A 65 11.85 3.64 -14.03
CA GLN A 65 11.12 3.16 -15.20
C GLN A 65 11.92 2.02 -15.87
N LEU A 66 11.25 0.93 -16.23
CA LEU A 66 11.90 -0.24 -16.81
C LEU A 66 12.63 0.11 -18.11
N LYS A 67 12.04 0.99 -18.94
CA LYS A 67 12.65 1.48 -20.18
C LYS A 67 14.00 2.15 -19.98
N ASP A 68 14.24 2.77 -18.81
CA ASP A 68 15.50 3.46 -18.49
C ASP A 68 16.55 2.51 -17.89
N THR A 69 16.18 1.25 -17.64
CA THR A 69 17.04 0.22 -17.06
C THR A 69 17.36 -0.86 -18.10
N THR A 70 18.33 -0.60 -18.97
CA THR A 70 18.67 -1.48 -20.12
C THR A 70 18.84 -2.96 -19.74
N TRP A 71 19.45 -3.23 -18.57
CA TRP A 71 19.72 -4.61 -18.15
C TRP A 71 18.52 -5.31 -17.51
N LEU A 72 17.66 -4.59 -16.74
CA LEU A 72 16.40 -5.15 -16.23
C LEU A 72 15.41 -5.37 -17.37
N LYS A 73 15.37 -4.45 -18.32
CA LYS A 73 14.56 -4.59 -19.52
C LYS A 73 14.93 -5.85 -20.32
N ALA A 74 16.25 -6.11 -20.48
CA ALA A 74 16.71 -7.34 -21.16
C ALA A 74 16.26 -8.61 -20.44
N VAL A 75 16.25 -8.64 -19.10
CA VAL A 75 15.74 -9.76 -18.30
C VAL A 75 14.21 -9.90 -18.44
N ALA A 76 13.48 -8.81 -18.44
CA ALA A 76 12.04 -8.81 -18.63
C ALA A 76 11.64 -9.29 -20.02
N ASP A 77 12.30 -8.78 -21.07
CA ASP A 77 12.01 -9.10 -22.47
C ASP A 77 12.38 -10.57 -22.81
N SER A 78 13.51 -11.06 -22.30
CA SER A 78 13.96 -12.45 -22.54
C SER A 78 13.31 -13.46 -21.62
N GLN A 79 12.75 -13.03 -20.50
CA GLN A 79 12.29 -13.88 -19.39
C GLN A 79 13.35 -14.88 -18.91
N ALA A 80 14.62 -14.55 -19.09
CA ALA A 80 15.76 -15.38 -18.71
C ALA A 80 16.56 -14.69 -17.58
N PRO A 81 17.11 -15.48 -16.63
CA PRO A 81 17.93 -14.96 -15.56
C PRO A 81 19.23 -14.37 -16.08
N ARG A 82 19.82 -13.47 -15.29
CA ARG A 82 21.07 -12.81 -15.61
C ARG A 82 22.04 -12.77 -14.43
N VAL A 83 23.28 -13.15 -14.70
CA VAL A 83 24.42 -12.98 -13.78
C VAL A 83 25.13 -11.66 -14.09
N ILE A 84 25.42 -10.88 -13.05
CA ILE A 84 26.40 -9.78 -13.05
C ILE A 84 27.55 -10.23 -12.16
N ALA A 85 28.66 -10.61 -12.78
CA ALA A 85 29.82 -11.13 -12.05
C ALA A 85 30.54 -10.05 -11.22
N ASP A 86 30.56 -8.80 -11.70
CA ASP A 86 31.10 -7.63 -10.97
C ASP A 86 30.33 -6.36 -11.38
N PHE A 87 29.73 -5.69 -10.40
CA PHE A 87 29.08 -4.40 -10.60
C PHE A 87 30.02 -3.28 -11.04
N ALA A 88 31.31 -3.40 -10.77
CA ALA A 88 32.30 -2.41 -11.19
C ALA A 88 32.36 -2.23 -12.73
N VAL A 89 31.99 -3.26 -13.50
CA VAL A 89 31.89 -3.18 -14.97
C VAL A 89 30.75 -2.25 -15.43
N LEU A 90 29.79 -1.93 -14.52
CA LEU A 90 28.64 -1.07 -14.79
C LEU A 90 28.79 0.36 -14.27
N GLN A 91 29.93 0.73 -13.68
CA GLN A 91 30.18 2.06 -13.10
C GLN A 91 29.99 3.22 -14.08
N ASP A 92 30.29 3.03 -15.36
CA ASP A 92 30.10 4.06 -16.41
C ASP A 92 28.60 4.33 -16.73
N SER A 93 27.68 3.57 -16.16
CA SER A 93 26.24 3.70 -16.48
C SER A 93 25.53 4.82 -15.72
N HIS A 94 26.18 5.56 -14.79
CA HIS A 94 25.63 6.63 -13.95
C HIS A 94 24.28 6.28 -13.27
N LYS A 95 24.02 4.99 -13.01
CA LYS A 95 22.74 4.54 -12.46
C LYS A 95 22.79 4.55 -10.93
N VAL A 96 21.98 5.38 -10.32
CA VAL A 96 21.86 5.57 -8.86
C VAL A 96 21.75 4.23 -8.11
N HIS A 97 21.02 3.26 -8.66
CA HIS A 97 20.86 1.94 -8.05
C HIS A 97 22.15 1.10 -8.01
N VAL A 98 22.92 1.08 -9.10
CA VAL A 98 24.20 0.34 -9.14
C VAL A 98 25.19 0.95 -8.15
N GLN A 99 25.21 2.29 -8.05
CA GLN A 99 26.06 2.97 -7.09
C GLN A 99 25.65 2.66 -5.65
N ALA A 100 24.36 2.69 -5.34
CA ALA A 100 23.85 2.34 -4.01
C ALA A 100 24.22 0.90 -3.60
N LEU A 101 24.18 -0.07 -4.53
CA LEU A 101 24.62 -1.45 -4.28
C LEU A 101 26.12 -1.53 -4.02
N LEU A 102 26.93 -0.80 -4.80
CA LEU A 102 28.39 -0.73 -4.60
C LEU A 102 28.75 -0.05 -3.27
N ASP A 103 28.09 1.03 -2.91
CA ASP A 103 28.27 1.75 -1.64
C ASP A 103 27.90 0.88 -0.44
N ALA A 104 26.89 0.00 -0.58
CA ALA A 104 26.53 -1.02 0.41
C ALA A 104 27.47 -2.23 0.41
N GLY A 105 28.49 -2.24 -0.48
CA GLY A 105 29.52 -3.27 -0.55
C GLY A 105 29.15 -4.50 -1.38
N TYR A 106 28.05 -4.48 -2.13
CA TYR A 106 27.69 -5.58 -3.03
C TYR A 106 28.50 -5.50 -4.33
N ARG A 107 29.01 -6.65 -4.79
CA ARG A 107 29.89 -6.73 -5.95
C ARG A 107 29.29 -7.58 -7.09
N SER A 108 28.47 -8.56 -6.80
CA SER A 108 27.86 -9.40 -7.82
C SER A 108 26.36 -9.63 -7.56
N SER A 109 25.63 -9.99 -8.61
CA SER A 109 24.19 -10.24 -8.54
C SER A 109 23.76 -11.34 -9.47
N TYR A 110 22.75 -12.09 -9.03
CA TYR A 110 21.91 -12.95 -9.85
C TYR A 110 20.48 -12.40 -9.84
N THR A 111 19.94 -12.10 -11.03
CA THR A 111 18.62 -11.52 -11.20
C THR A 111 17.73 -12.47 -11.99
N LEU A 112 16.57 -12.79 -11.42
CA LEU A 112 15.56 -13.61 -12.07
C LEU A 112 14.30 -12.79 -12.36
N PRO A 113 13.64 -13.00 -13.52
CA PRO A 113 12.30 -12.49 -13.76
C PRO A 113 11.30 -13.28 -12.94
N MET A 114 10.36 -12.59 -12.31
CA MET A 114 9.21 -13.22 -11.65
C MET A 114 8.09 -13.41 -12.67
N CYS A 115 7.83 -14.66 -13.03
CA CYS A 115 6.78 -15.04 -13.97
C CYS A 115 5.92 -16.15 -13.38
N VAL A 116 4.59 -15.99 -13.41
CA VAL A 116 3.61 -17.02 -13.06
C VAL A 116 2.57 -17.09 -14.16
N ASN A 117 2.33 -18.30 -14.69
CA ASN A 117 1.41 -18.53 -15.81
C ASN A 117 1.69 -17.65 -17.05
N GLY A 118 2.96 -17.36 -17.33
CA GLY A 118 3.38 -16.51 -18.44
C GLY A 118 3.23 -15.00 -18.18
N TYR A 119 2.72 -14.62 -17.02
CA TYR A 119 2.60 -13.21 -16.64
C TYR A 119 3.84 -12.76 -15.86
N PHE A 120 4.59 -11.83 -16.43
CA PHE A 120 5.72 -11.18 -15.78
C PHE A 120 5.22 -10.09 -14.82
N PHE A 121 5.77 -10.02 -13.58
CA PHE A 121 5.33 -9.05 -12.59
C PHE A 121 6.45 -8.47 -11.72
N GLY A 122 7.73 -8.75 -12.06
CA GLY A 122 8.85 -8.17 -11.35
C GLY A 122 10.13 -8.99 -11.39
N PHE A 123 10.99 -8.78 -10.41
CA PHE A 123 12.31 -9.39 -10.33
C PHE A 123 12.64 -9.88 -8.93
N VAL A 124 13.38 -10.99 -8.85
CA VAL A 124 14.10 -11.43 -7.65
C VAL A 124 15.59 -11.18 -7.87
N PHE A 125 16.24 -10.62 -6.86
CA PHE A 125 17.68 -10.36 -6.85
C PHE A 125 18.33 -11.14 -5.72
N PHE A 126 19.41 -11.86 -6.03
CA PHE A 126 20.36 -12.36 -5.05
C PHE A 126 21.65 -11.56 -5.21
N ASN A 127 22.17 -11.00 -4.11
CA ASN A 127 23.37 -10.19 -4.14
C ASN A 127 24.45 -10.76 -3.23
N ALA A 128 25.72 -10.64 -3.66
CA ALA A 128 26.89 -11.04 -2.93
C ALA A 128 27.91 -9.91 -2.87
N ARG A 129 28.68 -9.88 -1.77
CA ARG A 129 29.79 -8.90 -1.57
C ARG A 129 31.07 -9.30 -2.26
N GLN A 130 31.12 -10.51 -2.77
CA GLN A 130 32.27 -11.04 -3.55
C GLN A 130 31.97 -11.00 -5.04
N VAL A 131 33.02 -10.92 -5.85
CA VAL A 131 32.94 -10.98 -7.31
C VAL A 131 32.84 -12.42 -7.75
N GLY A 132 32.04 -12.72 -8.80
CA GLY A 132 32.03 -14.00 -9.46
C GLY A 132 31.42 -15.16 -8.65
N VAL A 133 30.60 -14.87 -7.65
CA VAL A 133 29.96 -15.88 -6.79
C VAL A 133 28.96 -16.77 -7.54
N PHE A 134 28.24 -16.19 -8.47
CA PHE A 134 27.09 -16.80 -9.13
C PHE A 134 27.49 -17.67 -10.32
N ASP A 135 27.80 -18.93 -10.06
CA ASP A 135 28.18 -19.91 -11.08
C ASP A 135 27.71 -21.35 -10.77
N GLY A 136 27.87 -22.26 -11.73
CA GLY A 136 27.72 -23.70 -11.58
C GLY A 136 26.46 -24.18 -10.84
N ALA A 137 26.67 -24.97 -9.76
CA ALA A 137 25.60 -25.59 -9.00
C ALA A 137 24.73 -24.60 -8.22
N LEU A 138 25.28 -23.45 -7.84
CA LEU A 138 24.56 -22.39 -7.13
C LEU A 138 23.40 -21.86 -7.98
N LEU A 139 23.58 -21.66 -9.29
CA LEU A 139 22.52 -21.11 -10.15
C LEU A 139 21.28 -21.99 -10.16
N GLY A 140 21.42 -23.32 -10.19
CA GLY A 140 20.26 -24.21 -10.15
C GLY A 140 19.44 -24.13 -8.84
N GLU A 141 20.12 -23.90 -7.72
CA GLU A 141 19.44 -23.68 -6.44
C GLU A 141 18.78 -22.30 -6.37
N LEU A 142 19.43 -21.27 -6.91
CA LEU A 142 18.87 -19.93 -7.00
C LEU A 142 17.65 -19.86 -7.92
N ASP A 143 17.64 -20.62 -9.04
CA ASP A 143 16.48 -20.74 -9.91
C ASP A 143 15.28 -21.30 -9.15
N MET A 144 15.49 -22.38 -8.39
CA MET A 144 14.43 -22.99 -7.59
C MET A 144 13.94 -22.06 -6.48
N LEU A 145 14.85 -21.45 -5.71
CA LEU A 145 14.49 -20.55 -4.62
C LEU A 145 13.89 -19.24 -5.13
N GLY A 146 14.38 -18.71 -6.24
CA GLY A 146 13.83 -17.54 -6.91
C GLY A 146 12.42 -17.79 -7.43
N HIS A 147 12.16 -18.98 -7.99
CA HIS A 147 10.81 -19.37 -8.38
C HIS A 147 9.88 -19.53 -7.17
N LEU A 148 10.35 -20.14 -6.08
CA LEU A 148 9.60 -20.23 -4.82
C LEU A 148 9.29 -18.85 -4.25
N ALA A 149 10.27 -17.93 -4.20
CA ALA A 149 10.07 -16.54 -3.80
C ALA A 149 9.02 -15.86 -4.70
N SER A 150 9.08 -16.09 -6.02
CA SER A 150 8.09 -15.56 -6.98
C SER A 150 6.68 -16.06 -6.68
N LEU A 151 6.51 -17.35 -6.37
CA LEU A 151 5.20 -17.93 -6.01
C LEU A 151 4.67 -17.36 -4.69
N ILE A 152 5.54 -17.20 -3.69
CA ILE A 152 5.16 -16.60 -2.39
C ILE A 152 4.66 -15.16 -2.61
N VAL A 153 5.42 -14.34 -3.34
CA VAL A 153 5.04 -12.94 -3.65
C VAL A 153 3.77 -12.89 -4.50
N TYR A 154 3.65 -13.77 -5.49
CA TYR A 154 2.46 -13.83 -6.34
C TYR A 154 1.20 -14.17 -5.53
N ASN A 155 1.28 -15.17 -4.65
CA ASN A 155 0.15 -15.58 -3.80
C ASN A 155 -0.25 -14.48 -2.82
N GLU A 156 0.73 -13.81 -2.19
CA GLU A 156 0.46 -12.67 -1.30
C GLU A 156 -0.31 -11.56 -2.04
N ARG A 157 0.15 -11.20 -3.24
CA ARG A 157 -0.53 -10.20 -4.08
C ARG A 157 -1.89 -10.68 -4.60
N ALA A 158 -2.02 -11.96 -4.95
CA ALA A 158 -3.29 -12.53 -5.42
C ALA A 158 -4.33 -12.51 -4.31
N ASN A 159 -3.95 -12.80 -3.08
CA ASN A 159 -4.81 -12.72 -1.90
C ASN A 159 -5.30 -11.29 -1.66
N VAL A 160 -4.40 -10.31 -1.66
CA VAL A 160 -4.76 -8.89 -1.53
C VAL A 160 -5.67 -8.45 -2.67
N ARG A 161 -5.37 -8.82 -3.91
CA ARG A 161 -6.22 -8.52 -5.07
C ARG A 161 -7.62 -9.12 -4.94
N THR A 162 -7.71 -10.38 -4.52
CA THR A 162 -9.00 -11.07 -4.33
C THR A 162 -9.82 -10.38 -3.25
N LEU A 163 -9.20 -10.06 -2.12
CA LEU A 163 -9.84 -9.31 -1.05
C LEU A 163 -10.37 -7.97 -1.57
N LEU A 164 -9.49 -7.17 -2.19
CA LEU A 164 -9.87 -5.87 -2.75
C LEU A 164 -10.99 -5.96 -3.80
N ALA A 165 -10.92 -6.94 -4.71
CA ALA A 165 -11.96 -7.14 -5.72
C ALA A 165 -13.31 -7.50 -5.09
N THR A 166 -13.30 -8.35 -4.07
CA THR A 166 -14.50 -8.73 -3.31
C THR A 166 -15.09 -7.53 -2.57
N LEU A 167 -14.23 -6.79 -1.83
CA LEU A 167 -14.62 -5.59 -1.11
C LEU A 167 -15.13 -4.50 -2.06
N LYS A 168 -14.45 -4.27 -3.19
CA LYS A 168 -14.88 -3.31 -4.21
C LYS A 168 -16.23 -3.70 -4.83
N SER A 169 -16.48 -4.99 -5.02
CA SER A 169 -17.78 -5.48 -5.49
C SER A 169 -18.88 -5.23 -4.45
N ALA A 170 -18.61 -5.48 -3.17
CA ALA A 170 -19.51 -5.16 -2.07
C ALA A 170 -19.76 -3.65 -1.97
N MET A 171 -18.72 -2.82 -2.11
CA MET A 171 -18.84 -1.37 -2.17
C MET A 171 -19.71 -0.89 -3.33
N ASN A 172 -19.52 -1.43 -4.55
CA ASN A 172 -20.37 -1.07 -5.69
C ASN A 172 -21.84 -1.40 -5.44
N MET A 173 -22.15 -2.48 -4.70
CA MET A 173 -23.51 -2.78 -4.27
C MET A 173 -24.04 -1.75 -3.24
N THR A 174 -23.18 -1.27 -2.36
CA THR A 174 -23.50 -0.21 -1.40
C THR A 174 -23.76 1.12 -2.12
N HIS A 175 -22.89 1.49 -3.07
CA HIS A 175 -23.04 2.73 -3.83
C HIS A 175 -24.24 2.74 -4.77
N ALA A 176 -24.74 1.58 -5.22
CA ALA A 176 -26.03 1.52 -5.91
C ALA A 176 -27.20 2.02 -5.05
N ARG A 177 -26.98 2.13 -3.73
CA ARG A 177 -27.96 2.64 -2.74
C ARG A 177 -27.58 4.01 -2.15
N ASP A 178 -26.27 4.31 -2.03
CA ASP A 178 -25.76 5.57 -1.47
C ASP A 178 -25.51 6.56 -2.60
N PRO A 179 -25.96 7.82 -2.51
CA PRO A 179 -25.74 8.85 -3.52
C PRO A 179 -24.28 9.37 -3.59
N GLU A 180 -23.36 8.88 -2.76
CA GLU A 180 -21.94 9.22 -2.88
C GLU A 180 -21.37 8.68 -4.18
N THR A 181 -20.71 9.55 -4.95
CA THR A 181 -20.21 9.23 -6.29
C THR A 181 -18.90 8.45 -6.26
N GLY A 182 -18.67 7.57 -7.26
CA GLY A 182 -17.39 6.86 -7.40
C GLY A 182 -16.18 7.80 -7.50
N ASN A 183 -16.37 9.04 -7.97
CA ASN A 183 -15.33 10.06 -8.05
C ASN A 183 -14.86 10.55 -6.66
N HIS A 184 -15.76 10.60 -5.67
CA HIS A 184 -15.39 10.87 -4.27
C HIS A 184 -14.33 9.87 -3.78
N LEU A 185 -14.57 8.58 -3.94
CA LEU A 185 -13.64 7.54 -3.50
C LEU A 185 -12.29 7.63 -4.19
N GLU A 186 -12.29 7.94 -5.48
CA GLU A 186 -11.05 8.10 -6.24
C GLU A 186 -10.26 9.34 -5.80
N ARG A 187 -10.91 10.46 -5.51
CA ARG A 187 -10.25 11.65 -4.98
C ARG A 187 -9.72 11.40 -3.56
N MET A 188 -10.58 10.93 -2.66
CA MET A 188 -10.27 10.71 -1.25
C MET A 188 -9.10 9.73 -1.07
N SER A 189 -9.08 8.62 -1.83
CA SER A 189 -7.96 7.67 -1.78
C SER A 189 -6.63 8.30 -2.21
N ARG A 190 -6.64 9.19 -3.21
CA ARG A 190 -5.44 9.90 -3.65
C ARG A 190 -4.98 10.96 -2.64
N TYR A 191 -5.92 11.66 -1.99
CA TYR A 191 -5.56 12.57 -0.89
C TYR A 191 -4.93 11.79 0.27
N ALA A 192 -5.51 10.67 0.66
CA ALA A 192 -4.93 9.79 1.69
C ALA A 192 -3.51 9.34 1.32
N ARG A 193 -3.27 8.98 0.05
CA ARG A 193 -1.93 8.65 -0.46
C ARG A 193 -0.96 9.83 -0.38
N LEU A 194 -1.39 11.04 -0.78
CA LEU A 194 -0.56 12.25 -0.70
C LEU A 194 -0.14 12.53 0.75
N ILE A 195 -1.09 12.42 1.70
CA ILE A 195 -0.81 12.61 3.12
C ILE A 195 0.21 11.57 3.60
N ALA A 196 -0.03 10.28 3.32
CA ALA A 196 0.87 9.19 3.72
C ALA A 196 2.28 9.36 3.15
N GLN A 197 2.42 9.77 1.87
CA GLN A 197 3.71 10.06 1.25
C GLN A 197 4.43 11.24 1.90
N GLY A 198 3.69 12.27 2.32
CA GLY A 198 4.28 13.42 3.00
C GLY A 198 4.81 13.08 4.39
N LEU A 199 4.18 12.14 5.07
CA LEU A 199 4.58 11.67 6.39
C LEU A 199 5.66 10.57 6.35
N ALA A 200 5.91 9.95 5.20
CA ALA A 200 6.71 8.74 5.10
C ALA A 200 8.12 8.88 5.70
N ALA A 201 8.80 10.00 5.45
CA ALA A 201 10.17 10.22 5.94
C ALA A 201 10.23 10.45 7.45
N GLU A 202 9.24 11.13 8.03
CA GLU A 202 9.20 11.47 9.46
C GLU A 202 8.74 10.30 10.32
N GLU A 203 7.75 9.54 9.83
CA GLU A 203 7.14 8.41 10.54
C GLU A 203 7.80 7.06 10.21
N GLY A 204 8.81 7.04 9.33
CA GLY A 204 9.48 5.81 8.91
C GLY A 204 8.57 4.85 8.16
N LEU A 205 7.59 5.38 7.39
CA LEU A 205 6.64 4.57 6.63
C LEU A 205 7.29 4.03 5.37
N ASP A 206 7.05 2.77 5.09
CA ASP A 206 7.47 2.15 3.85
C ASP A 206 6.45 2.37 2.71
N ASP A 207 6.88 2.11 1.47
CA ASP A 207 6.02 2.20 0.29
C ASP A 207 4.81 1.26 0.39
N SER A 208 4.93 0.16 1.14
CA SER A 208 3.83 -0.78 1.36
C SER A 208 2.71 -0.16 2.18
N PHE A 209 3.05 0.58 3.25
CA PHE A 209 2.06 1.31 4.05
C PHE A 209 1.31 2.35 3.19
N VAL A 210 2.04 3.17 2.45
CA VAL A 210 1.47 4.21 1.58
C VAL A 210 0.51 3.61 0.55
N GLU A 211 0.90 2.49 -0.08
CA GLU A 211 0.06 1.83 -1.07
C GLU A 211 -1.19 1.19 -0.44
N HIS A 212 -1.08 0.60 0.74
CA HIS A 212 -2.24 0.03 1.43
C HIS A 212 -3.22 1.09 1.95
N VAL A 213 -2.73 2.23 2.42
CA VAL A 213 -3.60 3.38 2.74
C VAL A 213 -4.40 3.79 1.49
N TYR A 214 -3.73 3.95 0.34
CA TYR A 214 -4.39 4.26 -0.93
C TYR A 214 -5.47 3.23 -1.31
N LEU A 215 -5.14 1.94 -1.20
CA LEU A 215 -6.03 0.85 -1.60
C LEU A 215 -7.22 0.66 -0.65
N PHE A 216 -7.04 0.90 0.64
CA PHE A 216 -8.06 0.62 1.66
C PHE A 216 -8.90 1.85 2.04
N ALA A 217 -8.39 3.06 1.82
CA ALA A 217 -9.14 4.27 2.11
C ALA A 217 -10.56 4.29 1.49
N PRO A 218 -10.79 3.86 0.23
CA PRO A 218 -12.14 3.80 -0.33
C PRO A 218 -13.12 2.93 0.43
N LEU A 219 -12.64 1.99 1.26
CA LEU A 219 -13.44 0.99 1.94
C LEU A 219 -13.96 1.44 3.31
N HIS A 220 -13.61 2.66 3.77
CA HIS A 220 -13.96 3.17 5.10
C HIS A 220 -15.46 3.08 5.40
N ASP A 221 -16.30 3.30 4.41
CA ASP A 221 -17.75 3.34 4.49
C ASP A 221 -18.46 2.04 4.09
N LEU A 222 -17.72 0.92 3.97
CA LEU A 222 -18.29 -0.39 3.59
C LEU A 222 -19.51 -0.78 4.43
N GLY A 223 -19.50 -0.46 5.70
CA GLY A 223 -20.59 -0.80 6.62
C GLY A 223 -21.90 -0.05 6.37
N LYS A 224 -21.93 1.00 5.56
CA LYS A 224 -23.19 1.68 5.16
C LYS A 224 -24.18 0.72 4.50
N ILE A 225 -23.72 -0.42 3.95
CA ILE A 225 -24.60 -1.47 3.40
C ILE A 225 -25.59 -2.02 4.44
N THR A 226 -25.26 -1.98 5.71
CA THR A 226 -26.12 -2.47 6.81
C THR A 226 -27.10 -1.42 7.32
N ILE A 227 -26.92 -0.15 6.95
CA ILE A 227 -27.76 0.95 7.43
C ILE A 227 -29.12 0.91 6.73
N PRO A 228 -30.24 0.98 7.48
CA PRO A 228 -31.58 1.00 6.89
C PRO A 228 -31.80 2.20 5.97
N ASP A 229 -32.49 2.00 4.83
CA ASP A 229 -32.75 3.04 3.82
C ASP A 229 -33.41 4.29 4.39
N ARG A 230 -34.29 4.15 5.38
CA ARG A 230 -34.96 5.29 6.06
C ARG A 230 -33.98 6.24 6.74
N VAL A 231 -32.76 5.77 7.07
CA VAL A 231 -31.68 6.56 7.68
C VAL A 231 -30.66 6.96 6.62
N LEU A 232 -30.19 6.00 5.83
CA LEU A 232 -29.17 6.23 4.79
C LEU A 232 -29.63 7.23 3.72
N LEU A 233 -30.88 7.08 3.25
CA LEU A 233 -31.45 7.87 2.15
C LEU A 233 -32.35 9.01 2.63
N LYS A 234 -32.30 9.36 3.91
CA LYS A 234 -33.18 10.39 4.46
C LYS A 234 -32.90 11.75 3.83
N PRO A 235 -33.90 12.40 3.21
CA PRO A 235 -33.74 13.76 2.71
C PRO A 235 -33.71 14.74 3.89
N GLY A 236 -32.55 15.30 4.21
CA GLY A 236 -32.35 16.27 5.27
C GLY A 236 -31.49 15.76 6.44
N GLN A 237 -31.51 16.51 7.55
CA GLN A 237 -30.67 16.17 8.71
C GLN A 237 -31.21 14.96 9.47
N LEU A 238 -30.30 14.11 9.94
CA LEU A 238 -30.62 12.99 10.83
C LEU A 238 -30.97 13.50 12.24
N THR A 239 -31.95 12.86 12.88
CA THR A 239 -32.23 13.07 14.32
C THR A 239 -31.08 12.46 15.14
N ALA A 240 -31.06 12.75 16.46
CA ALA A 240 -30.06 12.18 17.35
C ALA A 240 -30.09 10.64 17.35
N GLU A 241 -31.27 10.04 17.32
CA GLU A 241 -31.47 8.59 17.28
C GLU A 241 -31.00 8.00 15.94
N GLU A 242 -31.29 8.68 14.84
CA GLU A 242 -30.82 8.27 13.51
C GLU A 242 -29.31 8.43 13.34
N GLN A 243 -28.69 9.43 13.97
CA GLN A 243 -27.25 9.56 14.02
C GLN A 243 -26.59 8.38 14.75
N VAL A 244 -27.19 7.89 15.84
CA VAL A 244 -26.69 6.68 16.52
C VAL A 244 -26.72 5.49 15.55
N ILE A 245 -27.82 5.29 14.82
CA ILE A 245 -27.93 4.21 13.83
C ILE A 245 -26.88 4.39 12.71
N MET A 246 -26.69 5.62 12.21
CA MET A 246 -25.70 5.89 11.15
C MET A 246 -24.28 5.57 11.62
N ARG A 247 -23.93 5.91 12.86
CA ARG A 247 -22.59 5.65 13.41
C ARG A 247 -22.24 4.17 13.54
N GLU A 248 -23.24 3.28 13.55
CA GLU A 248 -23.00 1.84 13.59
C GLU A 248 -22.28 1.31 12.33
N HIS A 249 -22.26 2.07 11.20
CA HIS A 249 -21.59 1.60 9.98
C HIS A 249 -20.12 1.25 10.21
N SER A 250 -19.40 1.98 11.08
CA SER A 250 -17.98 1.71 11.36
C SER A 250 -17.78 0.32 11.98
N ARG A 251 -18.60 -0.05 12.98
CA ARG A 251 -18.55 -1.37 13.62
C ARG A 251 -19.07 -2.48 12.70
N ALA A 252 -20.20 -2.24 12.05
CA ALA A 252 -20.76 -3.19 11.10
C ALA A 252 -19.84 -3.44 9.90
N GLY A 253 -19.12 -2.42 9.44
CA GLY A 253 -18.12 -2.55 8.41
C GLY A 253 -16.95 -3.45 8.83
N LEU A 254 -16.47 -3.29 10.07
CA LEU A 254 -15.44 -4.16 10.63
C LEU A 254 -15.93 -5.63 10.69
N GLU A 255 -17.14 -5.87 11.19
CA GLU A 255 -17.72 -7.21 11.25
C GLU A 255 -17.82 -7.87 9.86
N LEU A 256 -18.24 -7.11 8.84
CA LEU A 256 -18.30 -7.59 7.46
C LEU A 256 -16.92 -7.97 6.93
N VAL A 257 -15.91 -7.15 7.18
CA VAL A 257 -14.54 -7.44 6.75
C VAL A 257 -14.00 -8.67 7.47
N ASP A 258 -14.20 -8.79 8.77
CA ASP A 258 -13.75 -9.95 9.55
C ASP A 258 -14.40 -11.26 9.06
N GLN A 259 -15.70 -11.24 8.76
CA GLN A 259 -16.39 -12.39 8.16
C GLN A 259 -15.83 -12.75 6.77
N LEU A 260 -15.54 -11.75 5.92
CA LEU A 260 -14.95 -11.99 4.62
C LEU A 260 -13.53 -12.58 4.75
N LEU A 261 -12.71 -12.03 5.63
CA LEU A 261 -11.36 -12.54 5.90
C LEU A 261 -11.39 -13.99 6.39
N GLU A 262 -12.31 -14.34 7.27
CA GLU A 262 -12.50 -15.70 7.77
C GLU A 262 -12.98 -16.64 6.65
N ASN A 263 -14.02 -16.26 5.90
CA ASN A 263 -14.57 -17.07 4.82
C ASN A 263 -13.59 -17.40 3.71
N PHE A 264 -12.66 -16.48 3.42
CA PHE A 264 -11.64 -16.66 2.38
C PHE A 264 -10.29 -17.14 2.93
N GLY A 265 -10.15 -17.35 4.23
CA GLY A 265 -8.88 -17.74 4.87
C GLY A 265 -7.79 -16.66 4.72
N LEU A 266 -8.18 -15.39 4.65
CA LEU A 266 -7.29 -14.26 4.39
C LEU A 266 -6.83 -13.53 5.67
N GLY A 267 -7.09 -14.07 6.84
CA GLY A 267 -6.74 -13.45 8.12
C GLY A 267 -5.23 -13.18 8.32
N GLY A 268 -4.38 -13.89 7.58
CA GLY A 268 -2.92 -13.70 7.57
C GLY A 268 -2.39 -12.81 6.45
N VAL A 269 -3.24 -12.17 5.67
CA VAL A 269 -2.80 -11.19 4.65
C VAL A 269 -2.14 -10.02 5.34
N GLY A 270 -0.97 -9.62 4.85
CA GLY A 270 -0.26 -8.46 5.36
C GLY A 270 -1.14 -7.19 5.34
N GLN A 271 -1.01 -6.35 6.36
CA GLN A 271 -1.72 -5.07 6.49
C GLN A 271 -3.25 -5.17 6.70
N VAL A 272 -3.81 -6.34 7.05
CA VAL A 272 -5.24 -6.48 7.41
C VAL A 272 -5.60 -5.58 8.60
N SER A 273 -4.67 -5.38 9.54
CA SER A 273 -4.85 -4.45 10.66
C SER A 273 -5.12 -3.02 10.18
N LEU A 274 -4.41 -2.57 9.14
CA LEU A 274 -4.61 -1.25 8.54
C LEU A 274 -6.03 -1.12 7.96
N LEU A 275 -6.51 -2.14 7.23
CA LEU A 275 -7.88 -2.16 6.71
C LEU A 275 -8.92 -2.06 7.84
N ARG A 276 -8.76 -2.86 8.90
CA ARG A 276 -9.64 -2.82 10.07
C ARG A 276 -9.66 -1.46 10.74
N ASN A 277 -8.49 -0.85 10.92
CA ASN A 277 -8.35 0.46 11.53
C ASN A 277 -9.00 1.56 10.69
N VAL A 278 -8.81 1.55 9.38
CA VAL A 278 -9.45 2.50 8.45
C VAL A 278 -10.97 2.42 8.57
N ILE A 279 -11.54 1.21 8.52
CA ILE A 279 -13.00 1.04 8.58
C ILE A 279 -13.57 1.43 9.95
N LEU A 280 -12.92 1.03 11.03
CA LEU A 280 -13.45 1.25 12.37
C LEU A 280 -13.27 2.69 12.84
N HIS A 281 -12.10 3.31 12.59
CA HIS A 281 -11.66 4.52 13.28
C HIS A 281 -11.56 5.77 12.41
N HIS A 282 -12.04 5.76 11.15
CA HIS A 282 -11.97 6.93 10.27
C HIS A 282 -12.85 8.12 10.72
N HIS A 283 -13.69 7.92 11.70
CA HIS A 283 -14.48 8.99 12.35
C HIS A 283 -13.98 9.37 13.74
N GLU A 284 -12.83 8.83 14.19
CA GLU A 284 -12.19 9.30 15.39
C GLU A 284 -11.57 10.68 15.19
N LEU A 285 -11.61 11.50 16.23
CA LEU A 285 -11.05 12.85 16.25
C LEU A 285 -10.04 12.97 17.39
N VAL A 286 -8.93 13.67 17.17
CA VAL A 286 -7.80 13.68 18.12
C VAL A 286 -8.15 14.24 19.49
N ASP A 287 -9.24 15.01 19.62
CA ASP A 287 -9.79 15.49 20.89
C ASP A 287 -10.68 14.47 21.64
N GLY A 288 -10.91 13.29 21.06
CA GLY A 288 -11.78 12.24 21.61
C GLY A 288 -13.28 12.49 21.40
N SER A 289 -13.67 13.52 20.65
CA SER A 289 -15.07 13.78 20.31
C SER A 289 -15.59 12.91 19.17
N GLY A 290 -14.74 12.08 18.58
CA GLY A 290 -15.06 11.15 17.50
C GLY A 290 -15.80 9.90 17.95
N TYR A 291 -15.93 8.93 17.07
CA TYR A 291 -16.55 7.64 17.32
C TYR A 291 -15.87 6.54 16.47
N PRO A 292 -16.04 5.25 16.78
CA PRO A 292 -16.95 4.63 17.77
C PRO A 292 -16.36 4.48 19.18
N ASP A 293 -15.05 4.64 19.38
CA ASP A 293 -14.38 4.32 20.64
C ASP A 293 -13.96 5.58 21.44
N GLY A 294 -14.01 6.77 20.83
CA GLY A 294 -13.61 8.04 21.44
C GLY A 294 -12.11 8.10 21.74
N LEU A 295 -11.30 7.57 20.82
CA LEU A 295 -9.84 7.54 20.94
C LEU A 295 -9.27 8.95 20.90
N VAL A 296 -8.15 9.18 21.63
CA VAL A 296 -7.52 10.51 21.76
C VAL A 296 -6.10 10.50 21.22
N GLY A 297 -5.75 11.49 20.42
CA GLY A 297 -4.39 11.73 19.95
C GLY A 297 -3.80 10.53 19.22
N ASP A 298 -2.61 10.08 19.64
CA ASP A 298 -1.89 8.98 19.03
C ASP A 298 -2.47 7.58 19.33
N ALA A 299 -3.50 7.48 20.19
CA ALA A 299 -4.27 6.24 20.33
C ALA A 299 -5.09 5.93 19.05
N ILE A 300 -5.37 6.93 18.23
CA ILE A 300 -5.99 6.74 16.91
C ILE A 300 -4.92 6.24 15.95
N PRO A 301 -5.10 5.09 15.27
CA PRO A 301 -4.15 4.61 14.26
C PRO A 301 -3.84 5.68 13.20
N LEU A 302 -2.58 5.75 12.77
CA LEU A 302 -2.14 6.79 11.82
C LEU A 302 -2.93 6.76 10.50
N GLU A 303 -3.16 5.55 9.96
CA GLU A 303 -3.97 5.33 8.76
C GLU A 303 -5.39 5.89 8.89
N SER A 304 -5.99 5.77 10.08
CA SER A 304 -7.32 6.31 10.34
C SER A 304 -7.29 7.84 10.36
N ARG A 305 -6.28 8.44 11.02
CA ARG A 305 -6.09 9.90 11.03
C ARG A 305 -5.89 10.47 9.63
N ILE A 306 -5.14 9.75 8.78
CA ILE A 306 -4.92 10.11 7.38
C ILE A 306 -6.24 10.09 6.61
N VAL A 307 -7.01 9.00 6.73
CA VAL A 307 -8.30 8.83 6.03
C VAL A 307 -9.32 9.85 6.51
N THR A 308 -9.40 10.13 7.82
CA THR A 308 -10.28 11.18 8.37
C THR A 308 -10.02 12.55 7.71
N VAL A 309 -8.75 12.93 7.58
CA VAL A 309 -8.38 14.22 6.95
C VAL A 309 -8.75 14.22 5.47
N ALA A 310 -8.49 13.14 4.75
CA ALA A 310 -8.80 13.02 3.33
C ALA A 310 -10.30 13.06 3.05
N ASP A 311 -11.10 12.34 3.83
CA ASP A 311 -12.55 12.27 3.70
C ASP A 311 -13.21 13.63 4.01
N VAL A 312 -12.83 14.24 5.13
CA VAL A 312 -13.36 15.57 5.50
C VAL A 312 -12.99 16.63 4.46
N PHE A 313 -11.77 16.60 3.92
CA PHE A 313 -11.36 17.54 2.88
C PHE A 313 -12.21 17.36 1.61
N ASP A 314 -12.42 16.13 1.14
CA ASP A 314 -13.26 15.86 -0.03
C ASP A 314 -14.71 16.27 0.24
N ALA A 315 -15.25 15.97 1.43
CA ALA A 315 -16.59 16.38 1.83
C ALA A 315 -16.79 17.91 1.88
N LEU A 316 -15.75 18.68 2.18
CA LEU A 316 -15.79 20.14 2.16
C LEU A 316 -15.77 20.69 0.74
N THR A 317 -14.96 20.11 -0.15
CA THR A 317 -14.67 20.62 -1.49
C THR A 317 -15.53 20.00 -2.59
N SER A 318 -16.41 19.04 -2.27
CA SER A 318 -17.35 18.44 -3.20
C SER A 318 -18.74 19.03 -3.11
N GLU A 319 -19.43 19.16 -4.24
CA GLU A 319 -20.85 19.52 -4.28
C GLU A 319 -21.68 18.37 -3.71
N ARG A 320 -22.62 18.72 -2.85
CA ARG A 320 -23.62 17.77 -2.31
C ARG A 320 -25.03 18.35 -2.50
N PRO A 321 -26.08 17.53 -2.60
CA PRO A 321 -27.44 18.02 -2.89
C PRO A 321 -27.93 19.16 -1.98
N TYR A 322 -27.32 19.31 -0.80
CA TYR A 322 -27.73 20.31 0.21
C TYR A 322 -26.58 21.27 0.62
N LYS A 323 -25.41 21.20 -0.06
CA LYS A 323 -24.23 21.99 0.31
C LYS A 323 -23.41 22.36 -0.93
N GLN A 324 -23.16 23.66 -1.12
CA GLN A 324 -22.20 24.13 -2.10
C GLN A 324 -20.78 23.73 -1.69
N ALA A 325 -19.96 23.36 -2.67
CA ALA A 325 -18.55 23.09 -2.47
C ALA A 325 -17.81 24.35 -1.97
N TRP A 326 -16.93 24.17 -1.01
CA TRP A 326 -15.99 25.20 -0.61
C TRP A 326 -14.84 25.29 -1.62
N SER A 327 -14.22 26.47 -1.74
CA SER A 327 -12.95 26.56 -2.42
C SER A 327 -11.86 25.82 -1.64
N ASN A 328 -10.80 25.39 -2.32
CA ASN A 328 -9.65 24.78 -1.65
C ASN A 328 -9.08 25.68 -0.55
N GLU A 329 -8.99 26.98 -0.81
CA GLU A 329 -8.51 27.98 0.17
C GLU A 329 -9.37 28.01 1.43
N GLN A 330 -10.71 28.01 1.28
CA GLN A 330 -11.63 27.95 2.41
C GLN A 330 -11.50 26.64 3.20
N ALA A 331 -11.44 25.50 2.50
CA ALA A 331 -11.31 24.20 3.14
C ALA A 331 -9.97 24.06 3.88
N PHE A 332 -8.87 24.46 3.26
CA PHE A 332 -7.54 24.44 3.88
C PHE A 332 -7.46 25.36 5.10
N THR A 333 -7.99 26.58 5.02
CA THR A 333 -8.01 27.51 6.14
C THR A 333 -8.74 26.90 7.34
N TRP A 334 -9.94 26.39 7.11
CA TRP A 334 -10.72 25.78 8.17
C TRP A 334 -10.06 24.53 8.76
N MET A 335 -9.52 23.65 7.91
CA MET A 335 -8.82 22.45 8.38
C MET A 335 -7.57 22.78 9.18
N PHE A 336 -6.84 23.82 8.79
CA PHE A 336 -5.67 24.29 9.53
C PHE A 336 -6.06 24.84 10.92
N GLU A 337 -7.20 25.56 11.05
CA GLU A 337 -7.74 25.99 12.33
C GLU A 337 -8.13 24.81 13.24
N GLN A 338 -8.54 23.69 12.66
CA GLN A 338 -8.89 22.46 13.38
C GLN A 338 -7.68 21.54 13.61
N ALA A 339 -6.52 21.83 13.02
CA ALA A 339 -5.32 21.01 13.13
C ALA A 339 -4.74 21.01 14.55
N GLY A 340 -4.58 19.84 15.13
CA GLY A 340 -4.18 19.65 16.53
C GLY A 340 -5.34 19.78 17.54
N VAL A 341 -6.55 20.05 17.06
CA VAL A 341 -7.80 20.05 17.86
C VAL A 341 -8.65 18.84 17.47
N LYS A 342 -9.13 18.80 16.24
CA LYS A 342 -9.92 17.67 15.70
C LYS A 342 -9.10 16.73 14.82
N PHE A 343 -8.16 17.27 14.08
CA PHE A 343 -7.36 16.52 13.11
C PHE A 343 -5.89 16.47 13.53
N ASP A 344 -5.22 15.38 13.18
CA ASP A 344 -3.76 15.33 13.31
C ASP A 344 -3.14 16.47 12.48
N ARG A 345 -2.38 17.32 13.14
CA ARG A 345 -1.74 18.50 12.53
C ARG A 345 -0.83 18.10 11.37
N ARG A 346 -0.06 17.03 11.55
CA ARG A 346 0.89 16.53 10.54
C ARG A 346 0.16 16.09 9.27
N CYS A 347 -0.98 15.41 9.41
CA CYS A 347 -1.81 14.99 8.26
C CYS A 347 -2.36 16.21 7.50
N VAL A 348 -2.86 17.21 8.21
CA VAL A 348 -3.37 18.44 7.60
C VAL A 348 -2.25 19.19 6.88
N GLU A 349 -1.12 19.43 7.54
CA GLU A 349 0.03 20.15 6.96
C GLU A 349 0.60 19.42 5.75
N SER A 350 0.65 18.08 5.78
CA SER A 350 1.07 17.25 4.65
C SER A 350 0.17 17.42 3.41
N LEU A 351 -1.15 17.52 3.60
CA LEU A 351 -2.10 17.77 2.50
C LEU A 351 -1.96 19.19 1.95
N LEU A 352 -1.87 20.20 2.84
CA LEU A 352 -1.71 21.60 2.46
C LEU A 352 -0.43 21.84 1.65
N ALA A 353 0.68 21.19 2.02
CA ALA A 353 1.95 21.32 1.32
C ALA A 353 1.90 20.81 -0.14
N ARG A 354 0.82 20.12 -0.52
CA ARG A 354 0.63 19.50 -1.84
C ARG A 354 -0.60 20.03 -2.58
N ALA A 355 -0.94 21.30 -2.39
CA ALA A 355 -2.12 21.95 -2.95
C ALA A 355 -2.21 21.80 -4.48
N ASP A 356 -1.10 21.90 -5.21
CA ASP A 356 -1.07 21.73 -6.68
C ASP A 356 -1.46 20.30 -7.10
N GLU A 357 -1.02 19.30 -6.35
CA GLU A 357 -1.38 17.90 -6.59
C GLU A 357 -2.85 17.64 -6.26
N VAL A 358 -3.37 18.26 -5.21
CA VAL A 358 -4.80 18.22 -4.86
C VAL A 358 -5.66 18.80 -5.99
N GLU A 359 -5.31 19.97 -6.53
CA GLU A 359 -6.02 20.58 -7.65
C GLU A 359 -5.95 19.70 -8.92
N HIS A 360 -4.82 19.05 -9.14
CA HIS A 360 -4.69 18.11 -10.26
C HIS A 360 -5.65 16.92 -10.10
N ILE A 361 -5.73 16.33 -8.91
CA ILE A 361 -6.66 15.25 -8.60
C ILE A 361 -8.11 15.68 -8.83
N GLN A 362 -8.51 16.84 -8.33
CA GLN A 362 -9.86 17.39 -8.53
C GLN A 362 -10.23 17.57 -10.00
N ARG A 363 -9.29 18.06 -10.81
CA ARG A 363 -9.50 18.19 -12.26
C ARG A 363 -9.64 16.85 -12.98
N CYS A 364 -8.88 15.83 -12.56
CA CYS A 364 -8.95 14.49 -13.17
C CYS A 364 -10.22 13.73 -12.79
N PHE A 365 -10.76 13.96 -11.59
CA PHE A 365 -11.92 13.26 -11.02
C PHE A 365 -13.05 14.23 -10.66
N CYS A 366 -13.32 15.20 -11.56
CA CYS A 366 -14.45 16.09 -11.41
C CYS A 366 -15.76 15.31 -11.57
N GLU A 367 -16.79 15.71 -10.83
CA GLU A 367 -18.13 15.18 -11.00
C GLU A 367 -18.67 15.72 -12.33
N ASN A 368 -18.96 14.83 -13.28
CA ASN A 368 -19.69 15.22 -14.47
C ASN A 368 -21.13 15.52 -14.06
N ALA A 369 -21.59 16.73 -14.32
CA ALA A 369 -22.98 17.15 -14.08
C ALA A 369 -24.03 16.32 -14.88
N TYR A 370 -23.58 15.32 -15.64
CA TYR A 370 -24.37 14.40 -16.45
C TYR A 370 -23.76 13.00 -16.31
N GLY A 371 -24.11 12.27 -15.23
CA GLY A 371 -23.89 10.85 -15.06
C GLY A 371 -25.14 10.06 -15.37
#